data_1a56bb0e51800a632c8f635df4f273af
#
_entry.id   1a56bb0e51800a632c8f635df4f273af
#
_cell.length_a   1.000
_cell.length_b   1.000
_cell.length_c   1.000
_cell.angle_alpha   90.00
_cell.angle_beta   90.00
_cell.angle_gamma   90.00
#
_symmetry.space_group_name_H-M   'P 1'
#
loop_
_entity.id
_entity.type
_entity.pdbx_description
1 polymer ?
#
loop_
_entity_poly.entity_id
_entity_poly.type
_entity_poly.pdbx_seq_one_letter_code
_entity_poly.pdbx_strand_id
1 'polypeptide(L)'
;TRYLQLGERLTSTVNRDYKSTRVKYSGLLNPFQLSFGSNGITYKQEARISKTFEHDRQLRFHPEIGFLFKEKELRLRLTTDWEYHPERQGILNLTIANDNQSYSSEVIHQINEILKDTPIRFDDLNLKYFQHYYAKLMNQIELMNGFRLSAGLAYHHRTPVKKSKDTGLDIKDHNEFTPVIGLTYTPRQYYWMDGYRKEYLHSHYPTFRIELARSIPDLLG
;
A
#
# COMPACT_ATOMS: atom_id res chain seq x y z
N THR A 1 26.19 -22.41 20.27
CA THR A 1 26.25 -23.55 19.34
C THR A 1 25.51 -23.19 18.06
N ARG A 2 26.02 -23.65 16.91
CA ARG A 2 25.55 -23.26 15.54
C ARG A 2 24.04 -23.45 15.30
N TYR A 3 23.43 -24.45 15.93
CA TYR A 3 22.01 -24.75 15.85
C TYR A 3 21.12 -23.73 16.61
N LEU A 4 21.56 -23.23 17.74
CA LEU A 4 20.85 -22.17 18.50
C LEU A 4 20.84 -20.85 17.72
N GLN A 5 21.96 -20.49 17.11
CA GLN A 5 22.05 -19.29 16.27
C GLN A 5 21.18 -19.40 15.00
N LEU A 6 21.04 -20.59 14.43
CA LEU A 6 20.11 -20.85 13.34
C LEU A 6 18.65 -20.73 13.79
N GLY A 7 18.31 -21.28 14.95
CA GLY A 7 16.98 -21.14 15.56
C GLY A 7 16.61 -19.67 15.80
N GLU A 8 17.50 -18.91 16.41
CA GLU A 8 17.29 -17.48 16.65
C GLU A 8 17.11 -16.68 15.35
N ARG A 9 17.88 -16.98 14.31
CA ARG A 9 17.75 -16.31 12.99
C ARG A 9 16.45 -16.65 12.28
N LEU A 10 15.88 -17.82 12.52
CA LEU A 10 14.62 -18.24 11.92
C LEU A 10 13.41 -17.65 12.65
N THR A 11 13.51 -17.38 13.95
CA THR A 11 12.39 -16.93 14.78
C THR A 11 12.40 -15.44 15.08
N SER A 12 13.56 -14.78 15.06
CA SER A 12 13.70 -13.37 15.40
C SER A 12 13.86 -12.47 14.18
N THR A 13 13.59 -11.19 14.35
CA THR A 13 13.88 -10.17 13.34
C THR A 13 15.40 -9.95 13.26
N VAL A 14 15.96 -10.08 12.07
CA VAL A 14 17.38 -9.84 11.79
C VAL A 14 17.56 -8.42 11.28
N ASN A 15 18.47 -7.69 11.91
CA ASN A 15 18.90 -6.35 11.47
C ASN A 15 20.39 -6.43 11.10
N ARG A 16 20.72 -5.95 9.89
CA ARG A 16 22.09 -5.91 9.39
C ARG A 16 22.41 -4.54 8.81
N ASP A 17 23.45 -3.92 9.33
CA ASP A 17 23.93 -2.64 8.86
C ASP A 17 25.22 -2.85 8.04
N TYR A 18 25.21 -2.37 6.78
CA TYR A 18 26.33 -2.39 5.86
C TYR A 18 26.65 -0.96 5.41
N LYS A 19 27.59 -0.29 6.05
CA LYS A 19 27.93 1.11 5.73
C LYS A 19 26.70 2.01 5.58
N SER A 20 26.30 2.28 4.35
CA SER A 20 25.15 3.13 4.00
C SER A 20 23.83 2.35 3.78
N THR A 21 23.84 1.02 3.90
CA THR A 21 22.67 0.17 3.64
C THR A 21 22.28 -0.57 4.91
N ARG A 22 21.01 -0.44 5.30
CA ARG A 22 20.42 -1.19 6.40
C ARG A 22 19.40 -2.17 5.86
N VAL A 23 19.52 -3.44 6.24
CA VAL A 23 18.59 -4.51 5.86
C VAL A 23 17.96 -5.06 7.12
N LYS A 24 16.65 -5.02 7.21
CA LYS A 24 15.86 -5.61 8.29
C LYS A 24 14.86 -6.59 7.68
N TYR A 25 14.82 -7.81 8.16
CA TYR A 25 13.84 -8.81 7.75
C TYR A 25 13.38 -9.64 8.93
N SER A 26 12.15 -10.09 8.88
CA SER A 26 11.58 -10.97 9.89
C SER A 26 12.03 -12.41 9.64
N GLY A 27 12.34 -13.15 10.70
CA GLY A 27 12.69 -14.58 10.58
C GLY A 27 11.53 -15.38 10.01
N LEU A 28 11.82 -16.39 9.19
CA LEU A 28 10.81 -17.19 8.47
C LEU A 28 9.81 -17.94 9.38
N LEU A 29 10.23 -18.28 10.61
CA LEU A 29 9.40 -19.00 11.60
C LEU A 29 8.92 -18.08 12.73
N ASN A 30 8.91 -16.76 12.51
CA ASN A 30 8.41 -15.84 13.52
C ASN A 30 6.88 -16.01 13.68
N PRO A 31 6.38 -16.39 14.87
CA PRO A 31 4.95 -16.63 15.10
C PRO A 31 4.08 -15.38 14.90
N PHE A 32 4.65 -14.18 15.03
CA PHE A 32 3.94 -12.92 14.79
C PHE A 32 3.64 -12.64 13.30
N GLN A 33 4.12 -13.49 12.40
CA GLN A 33 3.81 -13.42 10.98
C GLN A 33 2.54 -14.18 10.60
N LEU A 34 2.02 -14.99 11.52
CA LEU A 34 0.74 -15.66 11.37
C LEU A 34 -0.36 -14.75 11.92
N SER A 35 -1.32 -14.42 11.10
CA SER A 35 -2.53 -13.72 11.52
C SER A 35 -3.76 -14.62 11.29
N PHE A 36 -4.71 -14.49 12.20
CA PHE A 36 -5.97 -15.24 12.18
C PHE A 36 -7.10 -14.24 12.02
N GLY A 37 -7.91 -14.39 11.00
CA GLY A 37 -9.01 -13.48 10.70
C GLY A 37 -10.18 -14.17 10.01
N SER A 38 -11.17 -13.41 9.57
CA SER A 38 -12.34 -13.89 8.82
C SER A 38 -11.93 -14.64 7.54
N ASN A 39 -10.79 -14.28 6.95
CA ASN A 39 -10.22 -14.90 5.76
C ASN A 39 -9.35 -16.13 6.06
N GLY A 40 -9.42 -16.64 7.31
CA GLY A 40 -8.63 -17.79 7.75
C GLY A 40 -7.23 -17.40 8.23
N ILE A 41 -6.29 -18.33 8.04
CA ILE A 41 -4.89 -18.14 8.43
C ILE A 41 -4.14 -17.46 7.30
N THR A 42 -3.41 -16.40 7.63
CA THR A 42 -2.52 -15.70 6.69
C THR A 42 -1.10 -15.71 7.25
N TYR A 43 -0.13 -16.10 6.43
CA TYR A 43 1.29 -15.95 6.72
C TYR A 43 1.83 -14.77 5.94
N LYS A 44 2.59 -13.88 6.60
CA LYS A 44 3.15 -12.67 5.99
C LYS A 44 4.64 -12.57 6.29
N GLN A 45 5.44 -12.41 5.25
CA GLN A 45 6.87 -12.13 5.34
C GLN A 45 7.17 -10.73 4.83
N GLU A 46 7.96 -9.96 5.58
CA GLU A 46 8.36 -8.61 5.18
C GLU A 46 9.86 -8.40 5.31
N ALA A 47 10.41 -7.59 4.44
CA ALA A 47 11.76 -7.08 4.54
C ALA A 47 11.77 -5.56 4.34
N ARG A 48 12.71 -4.88 4.98
CA ARG A 48 12.93 -3.45 4.84
C ARG A 48 14.39 -3.22 4.51
N ILE A 49 14.63 -2.64 3.37
CA ILE A 49 15.96 -2.31 2.88
C ILE A 49 16.01 -0.79 2.75
N SER A 50 16.91 -0.15 3.46
CA SER A 50 17.12 1.29 3.35
C SER A 50 18.56 1.58 2.99
N LYS A 51 18.77 2.45 2.01
CA LYS A 51 20.08 2.91 1.57
C LYS A 51 20.14 4.43 1.63
N THR A 52 21.15 4.94 2.30
CA THR A 52 21.44 6.38 2.37
C THR A 52 22.53 6.71 1.37
N PHE A 53 22.32 7.75 0.58
CA PHE A 53 23.24 8.29 -0.41
C PHE A 53 23.81 9.63 0.09
N GLU A 54 24.65 10.23 -0.70
CA GLU A 54 25.16 11.59 -0.46
C GLU A 54 23.99 12.60 -0.35
N HIS A 55 24.20 13.66 0.45
CA HIS A 55 23.21 14.71 0.73
C HIS A 55 21.93 14.17 1.38
N ASP A 56 22.07 13.20 2.26
CA ASP A 56 20.96 12.57 3.04
C ASP A 56 19.80 12.01 2.20
N ARG A 57 20.01 11.79 0.89
CA ARG A 57 19.03 11.12 0.04
C ARG A 57 18.85 9.67 0.49
N GLN A 58 17.63 9.21 0.54
CA GLN A 58 17.29 7.88 1.06
C GLN A 58 16.40 7.09 0.10
N LEU A 59 16.77 5.86 -0.17
CA LEU A 59 15.92 4.88 -0.84
C LEU A 59 15.49 3.83 0.18
N ARG A 60 14.19 3.68 0.38
CA ARG A 60 13.59 2.65 1.22
C ARG A 60 12.77 1.71 0.36
N PHE A 61 13.04 0.44 0.48
CA PHE A 61 12.42 -0.63 -0.27
C PHE A 61 11.80 -1.63 0.70
N HIS A 62 10.50 -1.84 0.61
CA HIS A 62 9.73 -2.65 1.53
C HIS A 62 8.91 -3.69 0.77
N PRO A 63 9.49 -4.85 0.43
CA PRO A 63 8.76 -5.98 -0.12
C PRO A 63 8.02 -6.74 0.97
N GLU A 64 6.79 -7.12 0.68
CA GLU A 64 5.95 -7.99 1.50
C GLU A 64 5.46 -9.15 0.66
N ILE A 65 5.51 -10.35 1.21
CA ILE A 65 4.95 -11.57 0.62
C ILE A 65 4.02 -12.19 1.65
N GLY A 66 2.79 -12.40 1.28
CA GLY A 66 1.78 -13.05 2.12
C GLY A 66 1.19 -14.27 1.43
N PHE A 67 0.79 -15.26 2.21
CA PHE A 67 0.07 -16.42 1.72
C PHE A 67 -1.21 -16.65 2.53
N LEU A 68 -2.34 -16.70 1.84
CA LEU A 68 -3.65 -16.96 2.41
C LEU A 68 -3.97 -18.44 2.25
N PHE A 69 -3.98 -19.17 3.36
CA PHE A 69 -4.16 -20.63 3.33
C PHE A 69 -5.55 -21.07 2.86
N LYS A 70 -6.59 -20.33 3.24
CA LYS A 70 -7.99 -20.65 2.89
C LYS A 70 -8.25 -20.50 1.39
N GLU A 71 -7.69 -19.48 0.79
CA GLU A 71 -7.90 -19.11 -0.62
C GLU A 71 -6.82 -19.68 -1.52
N LYS A 72 -5.73 -20.19 -0.93
CA LYS A 72 -4.52 -20.69 -1.62
C LYS A 72 -3.90 -19.65 -2.54
N GLU A 73 -3.89 -18.39 -2.08
CA GLU A 73 -3.42 -17.26 -2.86
C GLU A 73 -2.16 -16.64 -2.29
N LEU A 74 -1.30 -16.18 -3.21
CA LEU A 74 -0.09 -15.44 -2.91
C LEU A 74 -0.37 -13.94 -3.01
N ARG A 75 -0.07 -13.19 -1.94
CA ARG A 75 -0.11 -11.73 -1.90
C ARG A 75 1.29 -11.17 -2.00
N LEU A 76 1.46 -10.23 -2.90
CA LEU A 76 2.72 -9.53 -3.10
C LEU A 76 2.46 -8.03 -2.96
N ARG A 77 3.26 -7.36 -2.16
CA ARG A 77 3.27 -5.90 -2.06
C ARG A 77 4.69 -5.40 -2.09
N LEU A 78 4.92 -4.43 -2.92
CA LEU A 78 6.17 -3.72 -3.01
C LEU A 78 5.91 -2.25 -2.78
N THR A 79 6.49 -1.69 -1.73
CA THR A 79 6.49 -0.24 -1.48
C THR A 79 7.92 0.26 -1.57
N THR A 80 8.12 1.32 -2.35
CA THR A 80 9.42 1.97 -2.53
C THR A 80 9.24 3.45 -2.27
N ASP A 81 10.00 4.01 -1.35
CA ASP A 81 10.08 5.44 -1.08
C ASP A 81 11.46 5.94 -1.47
N TRP A 82 11.53 6.86 -2.39
CA TRP A 82 12.77 7.52 -2.77
C TRP A 82 12.72 8.99 -2.38
N GLU A 83 13.42 9.33 -1.30
CA GLU A 83 13.65 10.70 -0.86
C GLU A 83 14.82 11.28 -1.66
N TYR A 84 14.50 11.88 -2.81
CA TYR A 84 15.49 12.35 -3.78
C TYR A 84 15.95 13.79 -3.52
N HIS A 85 15.19 14.57 -2.76
CA HIS A 85 15.51 15.95 -2.43
C HIS A 85 15.11 16.28 -0.98
N PRO A 86 15.94 15.89 0.02
CA PRO A 86 15.60 16.05 1.44
C PRO A 86 15.37 17.51 1.87
N GLU A 87 16.12 18.45 1.31
CA GLU A 87 15.97 19.90 1.59
C GLU A 87 14.60 20.46 1.19
N ARG A 88 13.99 19.90 0.15
CA ARG A 88 12.64 20.26 -0.34
C ARG A 88 11.60 19.21 -0.06
N GLN A 89 11.91 18.27 0.83
CA GLN A 89 11.02 17.13 1.12
C GLN A 89 10.51 16.43 -0.16
N GLY A 90 11.39 16.33 -1.17
CA GLY A 90 11.10 15.65 -2.43
C GLY A 90 11.09 14.15 -2.24
N ILE A 91 9.92 13.53 -2.34
CA ILE A 91 9.70 12.10 -2.14
C ILE A 91 8.92 11.53 -3.33
N LEU A 92 9.42 10.44 -3.88
CA LEU A 92 8.71 9.62 -4.85
C LEU A 92 8.33 8.30 -4.17
N ASN A 93 7.04 8.03 -4.09
CA ASN A 93 6.49 6.79 -3.56
C ASN A 93 5.93 5.94 -4.69
N LEU A 94 6.37 4.69 -4.80
CA LEU A 94 5.84 3.67 -5.70
C LEU A 94 5.30 2.51 -4.87
N THR A 95 4.04 2.17 -5.07
CA THR A 95 3.43 0.97 -4.50
C THR A 95 2.85 0.10 -5.59
N ILE A 96 3.24 -1.16 -5.62
CA ILE A 96 2.66 -2.18 -6.51
C ILE A 96 2.21 -3.34 -5.64
N ALA A 97 0.97 -3.77 -5.78
CA ALA A 97 0.47 -4.88 -5.00
C ALA A 97 -0.62 -5.67 -5.73
N ASN A 98 -0.75 -6.92 -5.34
CA ASN A 98 -1.97 -7.69 -5.53
C ASN A 98 -2.58 -7.97 -4.15
N ASP A 99 -3.87 -7.71 -4.01
CA ASP A 99 -4.55 -7.91 -2.73
C ASP A 99 -6.00 -8.33 -2.97
N ASN A 100 -6.47 -9.27 -2.17
CA ASN A 100 -7.88 -9.63 -2.17
C ASN A 100 -8.61 -8.77 -1.16
N GLN A 101 -9.61 -8.07 -1.62
CA GLN A 101 -10.44 -7.25 -0.76
C GLN A 101 -11.86 -7.82 -0.69
N SER A 102 -12.42 -7.87 0.51
CA SER A 102 -13.85 -8.11 0.66
C SER A 102 -14.63 -6.86 0.24
N TYR A 103 -15.79 -7.04 -0.35
CA TYR A 103 -16.72 -5.93 -0.55
C TYR A 103 -17.09 -5.33 0.81
N SER A 104 -17.27 -4.00 0.85
CA SER A 104 -17.73 -3.36 2.06
C SER A 104 -19.12 -3.88 2.45
N SER A 105 -19.44 -3.86 3.74
CA SER A 105 -20.76 -4.27 4.23
C SER A 105 -21.90 -3.48 3.58
N GLU A 106 -21.64 -2.22 3.25
CA GLU A 106 -22.57 -1.34 2.56
C GLU A 106 -22.89 -1.82 1.14
N VAL A 107 -21.86 -2.20 0.37
CA VAL A 107 -22.01 -2.75 -0.99
C VAL A 107 -22.73 -4.10 -0.94
N ILE A 108 -22.39 -4.95 0.03
CA ILE A 108 -23.07 -6.23 0.26
C ILE A 108 -24.56 -6.00 0.55
N HIS A 109 -24.88 -5.00 1.37
CA HIS A 109 -26.28 -4.65 1.70
C HIS A 109 -27.04 -4.16 0.47
N GLN A 110 -26.45 -3.26 -0.33
CA GLN A 110 -27.05 -2.77 -1.58
C GLN A 110 -27.30 -3.90 -2.59
N ILE A 111 -26.35 -4.82 -2.74
CA ILE A 111 -26.54 -5.99 -3.61
C ILE A 111 -27.66 -6.90 -3.10
N ASN A 112 -27.73 -7.16 -1.79
CA ASN A 112 -28.82 -7.94 -1.21
C ASN A 112 -30.18 -7.26 -1.36
N GLU A 113 -30.26 -5.93 -1.32
CA GLU A 113 -31.48 -5.18 -1.60
C GLU A 113 -31.94 -5.35 -3.05
N ILE A 114 -31.02 -5.30 -4.01
CA ILE A 114 -31.30 -5.53 -5.43
C ILE A 114 -31.74 -6.98 -5.67
N LEU A 115 -31.17 -7.92 -4.93
CA LEU A 115 -31.49 -9.36 -5.07
C LEU A 115 -32.71 -9.79 -4.24
N LYS A 116 -33.35 -8.87 -3.50
CA LYS A 116 -34.42 -9.17 -2.55
C LYS A 116 -35.60 -9.95 -3.14
N ASP A 117 -35.91 -9.70 -4.43
CA ASP A 117 -36.98 -10.37 -5.14
C ASP A 117 -36.51 -11.62 -5.91
N THR A 118 -35.26 -12.04 -5.72
CA THR A 118 -34.70 -13.22 -6.34
C THR A 118 -34.40 -14.28 -5.27
N PRO A 119 -34.43 -15.59 -5.60
CA PRO A 119 -34.05 -16.65 -4.67
C PRO A 119 -32.53 -16.68 -4.36
N ILE A 120 -31.77 -15.74 -4.94
CA ILE A 120 -30.31 -15.69 -4.86
C ILE A 120 -29.91 -14.73 -3.73
N ARG A 121 -29.06 -15.17 -2.81
CA ARG A 121 -28.41 -14.33 -1.79
C ARG A 121 -26.98 -14.00 -2.21
N PHE A 122 -26.48 -12.84 -1.85
CA PHE A 122 -25.07 -12.47 -2.09
C PHE A 122 -24.08 -13.51 -1.52
N ASP A 123 -24.40 -14.09 -0.37
CA ASP A 123 -23.60 -15.14 0.24
C ASP A 123 -23.52 -16.43 -0.61
N ASP A 124 -24.57 -16.75 -1.34
CA ASP A 124 -24.63 -17.92 -2.21
C ASP A 124 -23.82 -17.72 -3.51
N LEU A 125 -23.62 -16.46 -3.90
CA LEU A 125 -22.85 -16.10 -5.09
C LEU A 125 -21.34 -16.31 -4.92
N ASN A 126 -20.86 -16.57 -3.71
CA ASN A 126 -19.42 -16.66 -3.39
C ASN A 126 -18.58 -15.47 -3.89
N LEU A 127 -19.19 -14.30 -4.10
CA LEU A 127 -18.56 -13.08 -4.59
C LEU A 127 -17.96 -12.22 -3.47
N LYS A 128 -17.67 -12.83 -2.32
CA LYS A 128 -17.19 -12.10 -1.12
C LYS A 128 -15.87 -11.37 -1.33
N TYR A 129 -15.11 -11.78 -2.33
CA TYR A 129 -13.76 -11.26 -2.57
C TYR A 129 -13.55 -10.97 -4.05
N PHE A 130 -12.83 -9.91 -4.33
CA PHE A 130 -12.30 -9.63 -5.65
C PHE A 130 -10.77 -9.56 -5.59
N GLN A 131 -10.12 -10.03 -6.64
CA GLN A 131 -8.69 -9.84 -6.83
C GLN A 131 -8.44 -8.40 -7.25
N HIS A 132 -7.54 -7.75 -6.55
CA HIS A 132 -7.22 -6.34 -6.74
C HIS A 132 -5.73 -6.18 -7.00
N TYR A 133 -5.38 -5.88 -8.23
CA TYR A 133 -4.04 -5.48 -8.62
C TYR A 133 -4.00 -3.96 -8.70
N TYR A 134 -3.01 -3.35 -8.08
CA TYR A 134 -2.86 -1.91 -8.19
C TYR A 134 -1.41 -1.48 -8.26
N ALA A 135 -1.20 -0.37 -8.98
CA ALA A 135 0.06 0.35 -9.01
C ALA A 135 -0.23 1.82 -8.70
N LYS A 136 0.49 2.38 -7.75
CA LYS A 136 0.35 3.78 -7.34
C LYS A 136 1.72 4.44 -7.34
N LEU A 137 1.83 5.54 -8.09
CA LEU A 137 3.01 6.39 -8.12
C LEU A 137 2.62 7.77 -7.60
N MET A 138 3.28 8.24 -6.56
CA MET A 138 3.05 9.57 -5.98
C MET A 138 4.37 10.32 -5.85
N ASN A 139 4.41 11.53 -6.34
CA ASN A 139 5.51 12.45 -6.12
C ASN A 139 5.04 13.59 -5.23
N GLN A 140 5.88 14.01 -4.31
CA GLN A 140 5.67 15.17 -3.46
C GLN A 140 6.95 15.99 -3.41
N ILE A 141 6.82 17.30 -3.51
CA ILE A 141 7.94 18.23 -3.38
C ILE A 141 7.49 19.58 -2.80
N GLU A 142 8.30 20.16 -1.97
CA GLU A 142 8.12 21.52 -1.50
C GLU A 142 8.64 22.53 -2.54
N LEU A 143 7.76 23.38 -3.06
CA LEU A 143 8.12 24.40 -4.04
C LEU A 143 8.70 25.65 -3.37
N MET A 144 8.10 26.05 -2.25
CA MET A 144 8.57 27.10 -1.36
C MET A 144 8.21 26.74 0.08
N ASN A 145 8.81 27.40 1.06
CA ASN A 145 8.60 27.04 2.47
C ASN A 145 7.12 27.01 2.86
N GLY A 146 6.68 25.85 3.32
CA GLY A 146 5.29 25.57 3.69
C GLY A 146 4.33 25.36 2.52
N PHE A 147 4.79 25.47 1.25
CA PHE A 147 3.98 25.22 0.07
C PHE A 147 4.44 23.96 -0.66
N ARG A 148 3.63 22.93 -0.61
CA ARG A 148 3.93 21.57 -1.12
C ARG A 148 3.00 21.19 -2.24
N LEU A 149 3.57 20.71 -3.34
CA LEU A 149 2.88 20.09 -4.44
C LEU A 149 2.95 18.58 -4.30
N SER A 150 1.84 17.91 -4.49
CA SER A 150 1.78 16.44 -4.68
C SER A 150 1.10 16.13 -6.00
N ALA A 151 1.65 15.18 -6.75
CA ALA A 151 1.07 14.70 -7.99
C ALA A 151 1.27 13.20 -8.10
N GLY A 152 0.29 12.50 -8.61
CA GLY A 152 0.38 11.06 -8.71
C GLY A 152 -0.63 10.42 -9.64
N LEU A 153 -0.42 9.13 -9.84
CA LEU A 153 -1.23 8.27 -10.67
C LEU A 153 -1.52 6.99 -9.89
N ALA A 154 -2.75 6.54 -9.91
CA ALA A 154 -3.12 5.23 -9.39
C ALA A 154 -3.84 4.44 -10.50
N TYR A 155 -3.44 3.19 -10.66
CA TYR A 155 -4.11 2.22 -11.54
C TYR A 155 -4.62 1.08 -10.70
N HIS A 156 -5.88 0.72 -10.87
CA HIS A 156 -6.54 -0.37 -10.18
C HIS A 156 -7.18 -1.30 -11.18
N HIS A 157 -6.88 -2.59 -11.05
CA HIS A 157 -7.52 -3.66 -11.81
C HIS A 157 -8.19 -4.60 -10.82
N ARG A 158 -9.51 -4.79 -10.96
CA ARG A 158 -10.33 -5.61 -10.08
C ARG A 158 -11.02 -6.70 -10.88
N THR A 159 -10.78 -7.96 -10.50
CA THR A 159 -11.39 -9.15 -11.09
C THR A 159 -12.17 -9.93 -10.04
N PRO A 160 -13.38 -10.42 -10.32
CA PRO A 160 -14.10 -11.31 -9.39
C PRO A 160 -13.34 -12.63 -9.24
N VAL A 161 -13.10 -13.08 -8.01
CA VAL A 161 -12.33 -14.31 -7.71
C VAL A 161 -13.00 -15.59 -8.24
N LYS A 162 -14.33 -15.58 -8.35
CA LYS A 162 -15.08 -16.68 -9.00
C LYS A 162 -16.10 -16.10 -9.96
N LYS A 163 -15.93 -16.41 -11.23
CA LYS A 163 -17.00 -16.23 -12.21
C LYS A 163 -18.07 -17.27 -11.90
N SER A 164 -19.20 -16.85 -11.33
CA SER A 164 -20.34 -17.75 -11.13
C SER A 164 -20.90 -18.11 -12.50
N LYS A 165 -20.61 -19.32 -12.96
CA LYS A 165 -21.17 -19.86 -14.21
C LYS A 165 -22.68 -20.09 -14.13
N ASP A 166 -23.25 -20.14 -12.92
CA ASP A 166 -24.63 -20.57 -12.69
C ASP A 166 -25.64 -19.46 -12.43
N THR A 167 -25.21 -18.21 -12.21
CA THR A 167 -26.12 -17.13 -11.81
C THR A 167 -26.48 -16.13 -12.89
N GLY A 168 -25.91 -16.26 -14.09
CA GLY A 168 -26.21 -15.33 -15.21
C GLY A 168 -25.72 -13.89 -14.99
N LEU A 169 -25.07 -13.59 -13.86
CA LEU A 169 -24.44 -12.30 -13.57
C LEU A 169 -23.04 -12.28 -14.18
N ASP A 170 -22.91 -11.59 -15.30
CA ASP A 170 -21.62 -11.32 -15.94
C ASP A 170 -20.96 -10.12 -15.25
N ILE A 171 -20.26 -10.40 -14.14
CA ILE A 171 -19.45 -9.38 -13.45
C ILE A 171 -18.17 -9.22 -14.25
N LYS A 172 -18.04 -8.10 -14.93
CA LYS A 172 -16.88 -7.75 -15.74
C LYS A 172 -15.71 -7.31 -14.88
N ASP A 173 -14.53 -7.52 -15.40
CA ASP A 173 -13.31 -6.93 -14.87
C ASP A 173 -13.44 -5.40 -14.91
N HIS A 174 -12.95 -4.73 -13.87
CA HIS A 174 -13.03 -3.27 -13.76
C HIS A 174 -11.62 -2.68 -13.67
N ASN A 175 -11.33 -1.82 -14.65
CA ASN A 175 -10.08 -1.06 -14.71
C ASN A 175 -10.36 0.40 -14.33
N GLU A 176 -9.52 0.96 -13.49
CA GLU A 176 -9.67 2.33 -13.03
C GLU A 176 -8.31 3.01 -13.04
N PHE A 177 -8.23 4.16 -13.70
CA PHE A 177 -7.06 5.01 -13.71
C PHE A 177 -7.40 6.33 -13.01
N THR A 178 -6.64 6.69 -11.99
CA THR A 178 -6.93 7.86 -11.16
C THR A 178 -5.70 8.76 -11.05
N PRO A 179 -5.61 9.82 -11.87
CA PRO A 179 -4.67 10.90 -11.64
C PRO A 179 -5.10 11.73 -10.40
N VAL A 180 -4.09 12.14 -9.63
CA VAL A 180 -4.27 12.95 -8.41
C VAL A 180 -3.30 14.11 -8.45
N ILE A 181 -3.77 15.29 -8.11
CA ILE A 181 -2.94 16.47 -7.86
C ILE A 181 -3.38 17.12 -6.56
N GLY A 182 -2.43 17.53 -5.73
CA GLY A 182 -2.70 18.13 -4.44
C GLY A 182 -1.77 19.31 -4.16
N LEU A 183 -2.30 20.29 -3.47
CA LEU A 183 -1.56 21.44 -2.95
C LEU A 183 -1.78 21.54 -1.45
N THR A 184 -0.70 21.70 -0.71
CA THR A 184 -0.76 21.93 0.74
C THR A 184 0.02 23.18 1.05
N TYR A 185 -0.59 24.10 1.81
CA TYR A 185 0.04 25.35 2.20
C TYR A 185 -0.13 25.62 3.70
N THR A 186 0.99 25.84 4.36
CA THR A 186 1.04 26.27 5.76
C THR A 186 1.79 27.57 5.83
N PRO A 187 1.10 28.73 6.09
CA PRO A 187 1.75 30.02 6.21
C PRO A 187 2.80 30.03 7.33
N ARG A 188 3.91 30.72 7.11
CA ARG A 188 4.99 30.86 8.10
C ARG A 188 5.37 29.55 8.77
N GLN A 189 5.55 28.49 7.98
CA GLN A 189 5.99 27.19 8.47
C GLN A 189 7.42 27.30 9.00
N TYR A 190 7.60 27.05 10.30
CA TYR A 190 8.93 26.96 10.89
C TYR A 190 9.55 25.60 10.55
N TYR A 191 10.86 25.62 10.34
CA TYR A 191 11.63 24.40 10.07
C TYR A 191 13.04 24.53 10.64
N TRP A 192 13.70 23.43 10.81
CA TRP A 192 15.12 23.37 11.06
C TRP A 192 15.80 22.43 10.07
N MET A 193 17.11 22.54 9.93
CA MET A 193 17.90 21.69 9.05
C MET A 193 18.71 20.73 9.89
N ASP A 194 18.57 19.42 9.62
CA ASP A 194 19.42 18.36 10.13
C ASP A 194 20.25 17.84 8.95
N GLY A 195 21.48 18.33 8.85
CA GLY A 195 22.29 18.12 7.64
C GLY A 195 21.59 18.73 6.41
N TYR A 196 21.34 17.89 5.42
CA TYR A 196 20.59 18.28 4.21
C TYR A 196 19.09 18.03 4.31
N ARG A 197 18.61 17.54 5.45
CA ARG A 197 17.19 17.24 5.66
C ARG A 197 16.47 18.41 6.32
N LYS A 198 15.35 18.79 5.72
CA LYS A 198 14.45 19.79 6.27
C LYS A 198 13.38 19.12 7.11
N GLU A 199 13.30 19.50 8.39
CA GLU A 199 12.32 19.02 9.34
C GLU A 199 11.37 20.14 9.75
N TYR A 200 10.06 19.92 9.61
CA TYR A 200 9.08 20.92 10.01
C TYR A 200 8.87 20.94 11.52
N LEU A 201 8.82 22.14 12.04
CA LEU A 201 8.39 22.42 13.40
C LEU A 201 6.89 22.76 13.42
N HIS A 202 6.36 22.92 14.64
CA HIS A 202 4.98 23.33 14.81
C HIS A 202 4.76 24.73 14.23
N SER A 203 3.65 24.90 13.48
CA SER A 203 3.18 26.20 12.99
C SER A 203 1.96 26.66 13.79
N HIS A 204 1.87 27.95 14.10
CA HIS A 204 0.69 28.54 14.71
C HIS A 204 -0.45 28.83 13.70
N TYR A 205 -0.18 28.65 12.41
CA TYR A 205 -1.13 28.92 11.34
C TYR A 205 -1.81 27.62 10.87
N PRO A 206 -3.06 27.72 10.40
CA PRO A 206 -3.74 26.55 9.85
C PRO A 206 -3.08 26.07 8.56
N THR A 207 -3.15 24.79 8.31
CA THR A 207 -2.72 24.17 7.05
C THR A 207 -3.92 24.06 6.11
N PHE A 208 -3.78 24.62 4.92
CA PHE A 208 -4.76 24.52 3.84
C PHE A 208 -4.36 23.40 2.90
N ARG A 209 -5.32 22.54 2.57
CA ARG A 209 -5.09 21.45 1.61
C ARG A 209 -6.21 21.42 0.59
N ILE A 210 -5.82 21.34 -0.68
CA ILE A 210 -6.71 21.11 -1.82
C ILE A 210 -6.18 19.89 -2.55
N GLU A 211 -7.05 18.95 -2.83
CA GLU A 211 -6.73 17.74 -3.57
C GLU A 211 -7.80 17.50 -4.63
N LEU A 212 -7.36 17.27 -5.86
CA LEU A 212 -8.20 16.93 -6.99
C LEU A 212 -7.81 15.54 -7.47
N ALA A 213 -8.77 14.66 -7.50
CA ALA A 213 -8.63 13.31 -8.03
C ALA A 213 -9.79 13.03 -8.99
N ARG A 214 -9.50 12.36 -10.09
CA ARG A 214 -10.53 11.95 -11.05
C ARG A 214 -10.30 10.51 -11.45
N SER A 215 -11.27 9.66 -11.15
CA SER A 215 -11.30 8.30 -11.64
C SER A 215 -11.77 8.27 -13.09
N ILE A 216 -11.03 7.56 -13.94
CA ILE A 216 -11.33 7.35 -15.36
C ILE A 216 -11.44 5.83 -15.52
N PRO A 217 -12.67 5.31 -15.68
CA PRO A 217 -12.88 3.88 -15.90
C PRO A 217 -12.43 3.48 -17.31
N ASP A 218 -11.99 2.24 -17.43
CA ASP A 218 -11.70 1.53 -18.70
C ASP A 218 -10.69 2.23 -19.64
N LEU A 219 -9.75 3.03 -19.09
CA LEU A 219 -8.77 3.75 -19.91
C LEU A 219 -7.70 2.84 -20.56
N LEU A 220 -7.46 1.64 -20.02
CA LEU A 220 -6.40 0.72 -20.44
C LEU A 220 -6.90 -0.72 -20.68
N GLY A 221 -8.16 -0.92 -20.97
CA GLY A 221 -8.69 -2.26 -21.26
C GLY A 221 -10.07 -2.28 -21.83
#